data_aaa989d84354b50a1d2fc5a333e78e4c
#
_entry.id   aaa989d84354b50a1d2fc5a333e78e4c
#
_cell.length_a   1.000
_cell.length_b   1.000
_cell.length_c   1.000
_cell.angle_alpha   90.00
_cell.angle_beta   90.00
_cell.angle_gamma   90.00
#
_symmetry.space_group_name_H-M   'P 1'
#
loop_
_entity.id
_entity.type
_entity.pdbx_description
1 polymer ?
#
loop_
_entity_poly.entity_id
_entity_poly.type
_entity_poly.pdbx_seq_one_letter_code
_entity_poly.pdbx_strand_id
1 'polypeptide(L)'
;MISDEQRTSDLGRIALKFSEYYRGKIRVLPKVPINSLKDFSYWYTPGVAAVSTSINKNTDEAYNLTGKWNSVGIITDGTRVLGLGNVGPEASLPVMEGKAMIFNYLGGVNAIPVPIRVTDKDTFVKVASALEPSFGAYNLEDIESPKCFFVLEELQKSMNIPVWHDDQLGTACITLAGLINSLKIVGKKKEDASVVLFGSGAANIATAYLLEAAGFDMKKLVIADSKGVLNPDRSDIDSLMFTNPWKYRLAMATNGERISGESSKAFKGADIVVSAAKSEPGTIHRDWISTMNKDAIVFALANPSPEIWPGDAKESGARIVATGRSDFPNQINNSLVFPGVFRGVLDARARKVDFDIMVTAAESISGRIKEPDEDHIVPSMDDWHLYPELASAVAYSCVTKGYARRSESKNKFLEIATDIIEENRKAYAALLDSGSIKPTPEA
;
A
#
# COMPACT_ATOMS: atom_id res chain seq x y z
N MET A 1 27.86 -14.28 -14.70
CA MET A 1 26.65 -13.56 -14.22
C MET A 1 26.54 -13.81 -12.73
N ILE A 2 26.38 -12.77 -11.93
CA ILE A 2 26.17 -12.86 -10.46
C ILE A 2 24.77 -13.41 -10.25
N SER A 3 24.60 -14.41 -9.38
CA SER A 3 23.28 -14.97 -9.07
C SER A 3 22.40 -13.93 -8.36
N ASP A 4 21.08 -14.01 -8.50
CA ASP A 4 20.13 -13.09 -7.84
C ASP A 4 20.24 -13.14 -6.31
N GLU A 5 20.58 -14.31 -5.74
CA GLU A 5 20.85 -14.47 -4.31
C GLU A 5 22.12 -13.68 -3.89
N GLN A 6 23.17 -13.71 -4.68
CA GLN A 6 24.40 -12.98 -4.40
C GLN A 6 24.19 -11.47 -4.50
N ARG A 7 23.42 -11.01 -5.49
CA ARG A 7 23.02 -9.62 -5.65
C ARG A 7 22.19 -9.13 -4.47
N THR A 8 21.24 -9.92 -3.99
CA THR A 8 20.41 -9.61 -2.82
C THR A 8 21.26 -9.52 -1.55
N SER A 9 22.23 -10.44 -1.37
CA SER A 9 23.17 -10.44 -0.24
C SER A 9 24.07 -9.19 -0.25
N ASP A 10 24.59 -8.79 -1.40
CA ASP A 10 25.43 -7.59 -1.55
C ASP A 10 24.64 -6.30 -1.23
N LEU A 11 23.40 -6.18 -1.71
CA LEU A 11 22.53 -5.05 -1.36
C LEU A 11 22.25 -4.99 0.14
N GLY A 12 22.05 -6.14 0.79
CA GLY A 12 21.85 -6.22 2.24
C GLY A 12 23.06 -5.70 3.02
N ARG A 13 24.27 -6.09 2.62
CA ARG A 13 25.54 -5.62 3.24
C ARG A 13 25.73 -4.10 3.07
N ILE A 14 25.43 -3.58 1.88
CA ILE A 14 25.48 -2.14 1.59
C ILE A 14 24.45 -1.39 2.44
N ALA A 15 23.24 -1.90 2.54
CA ALA A 15 22.17 -1.29 3.34
C ALA A 15 22.51 -1.19 4.84
N LEU A 16 23.18 -2.21 5.40
CA LEU A 16 23.70 -2.17 6.77
C LEU A 16 24.73 -1.06 6.94
N LYS A 17 25.76 -1.00 6.07
CA LYS A 17 26.78 0.04 6.07
C LYS A 17 26.18 1.45 5.98
N PHE A 18 25.21 1.65 5.10
CA PHE A 18 24.55 2.94 4.95
C PHE A 18 23.71 3.31 6.16
N SER A 19 22.99 2.33 6.73
CA SER A 19 22.17 2.54 7.94
C SER A 19 23.05 2.93 9.14
N GLU A 20 24.23 2.34 9.30
CA GLU A 20 25.22 2.72 10.32
C GLU A 20 25.75 4.14 10.08
N TYR A 21 26.10 4.46 8.84
CA TYR A 21 26.67 5.77 8.47
C TYR A 21 25.68 6.93 8.69
N TYR A 22 24.42 6.77 8.25
CA TYR A 22 23.40 7.80 8.37
C TYR A 22 22.66 7.80 9.71
N ARG A 23 22.70 6.68 10.46
CA ARG A 23 21.98 6.48 11.74
C ARG A 23 20.48 6.70 11.62
N GLY A 24 19.88 6.08 10.60
CA GLY A 24 18.47 6.22 10.23
C GLY A 24 18.28 6.97 8.91
N LYS A 25 17.02 7.04 8.43
CA LYS A 25 16.68 7.55 7.10
C LYS A 25 15.92 8.88 7.13
N ILE A 26 15.42 9.28 8.31
CA ILE A 26 14.59 10.47 8.47
C ILE A 26 15.14 11.36 9.59
N ARG A 27 14.83 12.66 9.50
CA ARG A 27 15.09 13.63 10.54
C ARG A 27 13.94 14.64 10.62
N VAL A 28 13.78 15.28 11.78
CA VAL A 28 12.82 16.36 11.97
C VAL A 28 13.54 17.70 11.88
N LEU A 29 12.95 18.64 11.13
CA LEU A 29 13.45 20.00 10.98
C LEU A 29 12.34 21.01 11.35
N PRO A 30 12.67 22.15 11.99
CA PRO A 30 11.72 23.24 12.14
C PRO A 30 11.23 23.74 10.78
N LYS A 31 9.93 24.03 10.69
CA LYS A 31 9.30 24.61 9.48
C LYS A 31 9.27 26.14 9.52
N VAL A 32 9.45 26.72 10.70
CA VAL A 32 9.35 28.16 10.93
C VAL A 32 10.72 28.82 11.04
N PRO A 33 10.90 30.09 10.61
CA PRO A 33 12.16 30.78 10.73
C PRO A 33 12.48 31.10 12.20
N ILE A 34 13.75 30.94 12.58
CA ILE A 34 14.31 31.32 13.87
C ILE A 34 15.50 32.23 13.59
N ASN A 35 15.27 33.53 13.51
CA ASN A 35 16.30 34.51 13.21
C ASN A 35 16.92 35.11 14.51
N SER A 36 16.17 35.02 15.59
CA SER A 36 16.60 35.54 16.93
C SER A 36 15.89 34.77 18.05
N LEU A 37 16.41 34.91 19.29
CA LEU A 37 15.75 34.33 20.47
C LEU A 37 14.35 34.92 20.71
N LYS A 38 14.06 36.13 20.21
CA LYS A 38 12.75 36.75 20.29
C LYS A 38 11.69 35.94 19.55
N ASP A 39 12.04 35.22 18.50
CA ASP A 39 11.10 34.46 17.71
C ASP A 39 10.47 33.31 18.52
N PHE A 40 11.17 32.80 19.55
CA PHE A 40 10.58 31.83 20.47
C PHE A 40 9.39 32.36 21.25
N SER A 41 9.25 33.68 21.41
CA SER A 41 8.06 34.27 22.04
C SER A 41 6.79 34.07 21.18
N TYR A 42 6.91 33.91 19.86
CA TYR A 42 5.82 33.63 18.95
C TYR A 42 5.56 32.11 18.84
N TRP A 43 6.65 31.36 18.66
CA TRP A 43 6.54 29.91 18.36
C TRP A 43 6.38 29.05 19.63
N TYR A 44 6.71 29.61 20.81
CA TYR A 44 6.59 28.92 22.09
C TYR A 44 5.91 29.85 23.11
N THR A 45 6.55 30.12 24.22
CA THR A 45 5.95 30.91 25.32
C THR A 45 6.27 32.40 25.17
N PRO A 46 5.26 33.33 25.25
CA PRO A 46 3.84 33.11 25.59
C PRO A 46 2.89 32.90 24.42
N GLY A 47 3.30 33.17 23.17
CA GLY A 47 2.43 33.22 21.99
C GLY A 47 1.63 31.93 21.73
N VAL A 48 2.22 30.76 21.96
CA VAL A 48 1.59 29.45 21.74
C VAL A 48 0.30 29.28 22.56
N ALA A 49 0.13 29.98 23.69
CA ALA A 49 -1.08 29.89 24.50
C ALA A 49 -2.34 30.34 23.74
N ALA A 50 -2.22 31.32 22.84
CA ALA A 50 -3.33 31.78 22.00
C ALA A 50 -3.74 30.71 21.00
N VAL A 51 -2.76 30.01 20.40
CA VAL A 51 -2.96 28.92 19.47
C VAL A 51 -3.69 27.74 20.15
N SER A 52 -3.19 27.34 21.34
CA SER A 52 -3.81 26.27 22.14
C SER A 52 -5.25 26.63 22.55
N THR A 53 -5.51 27.88 22.90
CA THR A 53 -6.85 28.37 23.24
C THR A 53 -7.79 28.31 22.02
N SER A 54 -7.32 28.62 20.82
CA SER A 54 -8.12 28.51 19.58
C SER A 54 -8.50 27.07 19.31
N ILE A 55 -7.56 26.15 19.40
CA ILE A 55 -7.81 24.71 19.18
C ILE A 55 -8.75 24.13 20.25
N ASN A 56 -8.61 24.57 21.52
CA ASN A 56 -9.50 24.12 22.59
C ASN A 56 -10.95 24.52 22.37
N LYS A 57 -11.20 25.68 21.72
CA LYS A 57 -12.54 26.15 21.35
C LYS A 57 -13.12 25.39 20.14
N ASN A 58 -12.27 25.00 19.20
CA ASN A 58 -12.63 24.26 18.00
C ASN A 58 -11.47 23.33 17.63
N THR A 59 -11.64 22.02 17.89
CA THR A 59 -10.59 21.02 17.65
C THR A 59 -10.20 20.88 16.18
N ASP A 60 -11.07 21.21 15.23
CA ASP A 60 -10.74 21.19 13.80
C ASP A 60 -9.69 22.23 13.41
N GLU A 61 -9.49 23.29 14.24
CA GLU A 61 -8.39 24.23 14.05
C GLU A 61 -7.00 23.59 14.18
N ALA A 62 -6.89 22.40 14.78
CA ALA A 62 -5.64 21.64 14.77
C ALA A 62 -5.11 21.38 13.35
N TYR A 63 -6.00 21.22 12.36
CA TYR A 63 -5.61 21.08 10.95
C TYR A 63 -5.10 22.38 10.31
N ASN A 64 -5.43 23.54 10.88
CA ASN A 64 -4.97 24.83 10.37
C ASN A 64 -3.71 25.31 11.11
N LEU A 65 -3.59 24.99 12.40
CA LEU A 65 -2.65 25.61 13.32
C LEU A 65 -1.51 24.68 13.78
N THR A 66 -1.53 23.41 13.37
CA THR A 66 -0.47 22.43 13.72
C THR A 66 -0.04 21.61 12.53
N GLY A 67 0.98 20.78 12.71
CA GLY A 67 1.44 19.81 11.70
C GLY A 67 0.46 18.65 11.41
N LYS A 68 -0.66 18.54 12.15
CA LYS A 68 -1.67 17.48 11.99
C LYS A 68 -2.16 17.34 10.53
N TRP A 69 -2.34 18.47 9.84
CA TRP A 69 -2.82 18.49 8.45
C TRP A 69 -1.97 17.69 7.48
N ASN A 70 -0.68 17.50 7.77
CA ASN A 70 0.28 16.81 6.91
C ASN A 70 0.97 15.63 7.59
N SER A 71 0.45 15.15 8.72
CA SER A 71 1.10 14.10 9.51
C SER A 71 0.39 12.77 9.36
N VAL A 72 1.16 11.70 9.10
CA VAL A 72 0.70 10.30 9.06
C VAL A 72 1.46 9.48 10.10
N GLY A 73 0.74 8.74 10.93
CA GLY A 73 1.34 7.72 11.79
C GLY A 73 1.50 6.40 11.04
N ILE A 74 2.73 5.89 10.91
CA ILE A 74 2.98 4.53 10.41
C ILE A 74 3.00 3.61 11.61
N ILE A 75 1.88 2.92 11.86
CA ILE A 75 1.70 2.11 13.07
C ILE A 75 1.89 0.64 12.76
N THR A 76 2.75 0.00 13.52
CA THR A 76 3.08 -1.43 13.38
C THR A 76 3.35 -2.06 14.74
N ASP A 77 3.20 -3.37 14.84
CA ASP A 77 3.75 -4.17 15.95
C ASP A 77 4.87 -5.12 15.49
N GLY A 78 5.23 -5.07 14.20
CA GLY A 78 6.30 -5.85 13.61
C GLY A 78 6.04 -7.36 13.56
N THR A 79 4.76 -7.77 13.55
CA THR A 79 4.41 -9.22 13.59
C THR A 79 4.46 -9.89 12.22
N ARG A 80 4.56 -9.12 11.10
CA ARG A 80 4.65 -9.68 9.74
C ARG A 80 5.50 -8.81 8.82
N VAL A 81 6.80 -8.67 9.11
CA VAL A 81 7.74 -7.81 8.37
C VAL A 81 8.32 -8.55 7.17
N LEU A 82 7.98 -8.12 5.96
CA LEU A 82 8.49 -8.68 4.69
C LEU A 82 8.44 -10.23 4.69
N GLY A 83 9.52 -10.88 4.24
CA GLY A 83 9.72 -12.33 4.33
C GLY A 83 10.26 -12.83 5.67
N LEU A 84 10.55 -11.91 6.63
CA LEU A 84 11.18 -12.24 7.92
C LEU A 84 10.18 -12.75 8.97
N GLY A 85 8.88 -12.45 8.80
CA GLY A 85 7.85 -12.83 9.77
C GLY A 85 7.80 -11.91 10.98
N ASN A 86 7.58 -12.48 12.17
CA ASN A 86 7.50 -11.72 13.42
C ASN A 86 8.91 -11.38 13.94
N VAL A 87 9.32 -10.13 13.75
CA VAL A 87 10.62 -9.61 14.21
C VAL A 87 10.47 -8.62 15.38
N GLY A 88 9.24 -8.25 15.72
CA GLY A 88 8.94 -7.30 16.78
C GLY A 88 9.11 -5.83 16.37
N PRO A 89 8.71 -4.91 17.27
CA PRO A 89 8.61 -3.49 16.94
C PRO A 89 9.96 -2.81 16.66
N GLU A 90 11.04 -3.17 17.39
CA GLU A 90 12.34 -2.54 17.19
C GLU A 90 12.94 -2.90 15.82
N ALA A 91 12.87 -4.17 15.44
CA ALA A 91 13.43 -4.64 14.18
C ALA A 91 12.56 -4.23 12.96
N SER A 92 11.31 -3.83 13.17
CA SER A 92 10.45 -3.24 12.12
C SER A 92 10.82 -1.78 11.81
N LEU A 93 11.45 -1.06 12.75
CA LEU A 93 11.72 0.38 12.61
C LEU A 93 12.46 0.76 11.32
N PRO A 94 13.50 0.05 10.85
CA PRO A 94 14.16 0.39 9.59
C PRO A 94 13.25 0.35 8.36
N VAL A 95 12.25 -0.53 8.35
CA VAL A 95 11.25 -0.63 7.27
C VAL A 95 10.29 0.56 7.35
N MET A 96 9.83 0.90 8.55
CA MET A 96 8.94 2.05 8.78
C MET A 96 9.61 3.38 8.43
N GLU A 97 10.91 3.54 8.71
CA GLU A 97 11.70 4.70 8.26
C GLU A 97 11.83 4.75 6.74
N GLY A 98 12.04 3.60 6.09
CA GLY A 98 12.03 3.50 4.63
C GLY A 98 10.70 3.96 4.04
N LYS A 99 9.60 3.51 4.63
CA LYS A 99 8.26 3.92 4.22
C LYS A 99 8.05 5.43 4.46
N ALA A 100 8.44 5.96 5.61
CA ALA A 100 8.35 7.39 5.90
C ALA A 100 9.15 8.25 4.90
N MET A 101 10.32 7.78 4.50
CA MET A 101 11.13 8.42 3.46
C MET A 101 10.38 8.47 2.12
N ILE A 102 9.75 7.38 1.70
CA ILE A 102 8.96 7.33 0.45
C ILE A 102 7.74 8.25 0.53
N PHE A 103 7.00 8.25 1.64
CA PHE A 103 5.90 9.19 1.91
C PHE A 103 6.31 10.65 1.72
N ASN A 104 7.47 11.01 2.28
CA ASN A 104 7.97 12.37 2.21
C ASN A 104 8.45 12.70 0.79
N TYR A 105 9.31 11.87 0.21
CA TYR A 105 9.96 12.15 -1.08
C TYR A 105 8.97 12.21 -2.26
N LEU A 106 7.96 11.33 -2.28
CA LEU A 106 7.01 11.21 -3.38
C LEU A 106 5.69 11.94 -3.13
N GLY A 107 5.23 12.01 -1.88
CA GLY A 107 3.92 12.58 -1.52
C GLY A 107 3.99 13.91 -0.76
N GLY A 108 5.17 14.39 -0.39
CA GLY A 108 5.30 15.57 0.47
C GLY A 108 4.64 15.40 1.85
N VAL A 109 4.50 14.17 2.33
CA VAL A 109 3.80 13.80 3.56
C VAL A 109 4.79 13.58 4.69
N ASN A 110 4.52 14.13 5.86
CA ASN A 110 5.30 13.91 7.08
C ASN A 110 4.83 12.62 7.77
N ALA A 111 5.39 11.51 7.38
CA ALA A 111 5.08 10.22 7.98
C ALA A 111 6.05 9.92 9.14
N ILE A 112 5.49 9.46 10.26
CA ILE A 112 6.22 9.22 11.50
C ILE A 112 6.10 7.73 11.85
N PRO A 113 7.22 6.97 11.90
CA PRO A 113 7.24 5.61 12.40
C PRO A 113 6.77 5.53 13.85
N VAL A 114 5.80 4.66 14.12
CA VAL A 114 5.24 4.41 15.46
C VAL A 114 5.14 2.89 15.70
N PRO A 115 6.27 2.19 15.83
CA PRO A 115 6.25 0.80 16.27
C PRO A 115 5.75 0.72 17.72
N ILE A 116 4.79 -0.17 17.98
CA ILE A 116 4.18 -0.30 19.31
C ILE A 116 4.38 -1.72 19.86
N ARG A 117 4.71 -1.83 21.13
CA ARG A 117 4.85 -3.12 21.81
C ARG A 117 3.51 -3.56 22.37
N VAL A 118 2.77 -4.31 21.59
CA VAL A 118 1.48 -4.88 21.97
C VAL A 118 1.40 -6.35 21.54
N THR A 119 0.65 -7.16 22.28
CA THR A 119 0.55 -8.61 22.04
C THR A 119 -0.79 -9.00 21.44
N ASP A 120 -1.82 -8.22 21.68
CA ASP A 120 -3.19 -8.52 21.26
C ASP A 120 -3.83 -7.37 20.47
N LYS A 121 -4.87 -7.73 19.70
CA LYS A 121 -5.57 -6.82 18.79
C LYS A 121 -6.32 -5.69 19.50
N ASP A 122 -6.89 -5.98 20.68
CA ASP A 122 -7.72 -5.00 21.40
C ASP A 122 -6.85 -3.92 22.03
N THR A 123 -5.69 -4.30 22.58
CA THR A 123 -4.68 -3.36 23.07
C THR A 123 -4.10 -2.54 21.90
N PHE A 124 -3.87 -3.15 20.73
CA PHE A 124 -3.43 -2.43 19.55
C PHE A 124 -4.41 -1.30 19.19
N VAL A 125 -5.70 -1.62 19.08
CA VAL A 125 -6.75 -0.64 18.77
C VAL A 125 -6.80 0.48 19.81
N LYS A 126 -6.74 0.15 21.11
CA LYS A 126 -6.75 1.16 22.19
C LYS A 126 -5.56 2.13 22.10
N VAL A 127 -4.35 1.60 21.89
CA VAL A 127 -3.14 2.42 21.79
C VAL A 127 -3.18 3.30 20.54
N ALA A 128 -3.53 2.71 19.37
CA ALA A 128 -3.64 3.47 18.14
C ALA A 128 -4.70 4.58 18.22
N SER A 129 -5.86 4.29 18.80
CA SER A 129 -6.93 5.29 19.01
C SER A 129 -6.49 6.45 19.91
N ALA A 130 -5.70 6.17 20.96
CA ALA A 130 -5.19 7.20 21.86
C ALA A 130 -4.20 8.17 21.19
N LEU A 131 -3.55 7.78 20.11
CA LEU A 131 -2.58 8.59 19.36
C LEU A 131 -3.25 9.47 18.27
N GLU A 132 -4.55 9.31 17.99
CA GLU A 132 -5.28 10.03 16.92
C GLU A 132 -5.08 11.57 16.95
N PRO A 133 -5.05 12.25 18.11
CA PRO A 133 -4.89 13.70 18.12
C PRO A 133 -3.66 14.22 17.38
N SER A 134 -2.60 13.41 17.28
CA SER A 134 -1.31 13.81 16.68
C SER A 134 -1.28 13.71 15.15
N PHE A 135 -2.21 12.99 14.53
CA PHE A 135 -2.14 12.61 13.12
C PHE A 135 -3.38 12.98 12.32
N GLY A 136 -3.18 13.27 11.03
CA GLY A 136 -4.25 13.49 10.06
C GLY A 136 -4.75 12.19 9.40
N ALA A 137 -3.93 11.14 9.41
CA ALA A 137 -4.27 9.81 8.91
C ALA A 137 -3.34 8.73 9.50
N TYR A 138 -3.73 7.46 9.38
CA TYR A 138 -2.90 6.31 9.76
C TYR A 138 -2.61 5.40 8.59
N ASN A 139 -1.35 4.99 8.51
CA ASN A 139 -0.88 3.84 7.75
C ASN A 139 -0.54 2.72 8.72
N LEU A 140 -1.35 1.67 8.74
CA LEU A 140 -1.00 0.42 9.41
C LEU A 140 -0.06 -0.36 8.51
N GLU A 141 0.94 -1.04 9.10
CA GLU A 141 1.98 -1.74 8.36
C GLU A 141 2.44 -3.00 9.07
N ASP A 142 2.78 -4.04 8.32
CA ASP A 142 3.47 -5.24 8.81
C ASP A 142 2.78 -5.93 10.01
N ILE A 143 1.46 -6.01 9.99
CA ILE A 143 0.62 -6.68 11.00
C ILE A 143 0.18 -8.04 10.49
N GLU A 144 0.36 -9.08 11.27
CA GLU A 144 0.00 -10.45 10.89
C GLU A 144 -1.51 -10.63 10.60
N SER A 145 -1.81 -11.49 9.62
CA SER A 145 -3.19 -11.96 9.36
C SER A 145 -3.56 -13.10 10.34
N PRO A 146 -4.81 -13.14 10.85
CA PRO A 146 -5.95 -12.29 10.53
C PRO A 146 -6.10 -11.04 11.42
N LYS A 147 -5.20 -10.79 12.38
CA LYS A 147 -5.24 -9.64 13.30
C LYS A 147 -5.35 -8.31 12.55
N CYS A 148 -4.63 -8.15 11.43
CA CYS A 148 -4.63 -6.93 10.64
C CYS A 148 -6.02 -6.52 10.12
N PHE A 149 -6.89 -7.47 9.78
CA PHE A 149 -8.26 -7.16 9.34
C PHE A 149 -9.10 -6.58 10.48
N PHE A 150 -9.03 -7.23 11.65
CA PHE A 150 -9.75 -6.76 12.83
C PHE A 150 -9.31 -5.35 13.23
N VAL A 151 -7.98 -5.13 13.30
CA VAL A 151 -7.43 -3.82 13.69
C VAL A 151 -7.85 -2.73 12.70
N LEU A 152 -7.77 -3.01 11.39
CA LEU A 152 -8.20 -2.06 10.36
C LEU A 152 -9.69 -1.71 10.49
N GLU A 153 -10.57 -2.71 10.59
CA GLU A 153 -12.02 -2.48 10.67
C GLU A 153 -12.42 -1.71 11.94
N GLU A 154 -11.85 -2.06 13.09
CA GLU A 154 -12.21 -1.40 14.35
C GLU A 154 -11.70 0.05 14.40
N LEU A 155 -10.51 0.32 13.89
CA LEU A 155 -10.01 1.70 13.80
C LEU A 155 -10.80 2.51 12.76
N GLN A 156 -11.17 1.94 11.61
CA GLN A 156 -12.00 2.63 10.62
C GLN A 156 -13.41 2.97 11.14
N LYS A 157 -13.95 2.16 12.06
CA LYS A 157 -15.25 2.42 12.70
C LYS A 157 -15.18 3.49 13.78
N SER A 158 -14.10 3.52 14.57
CA SER A 158 -13.99 4.32 15.78
C SER A 158 -13.32 5.67 15.57
N MET A 159 -12.49 5.82 14.54
CA MET A 159 -11.68 7.02 14.32
C MET A 159 -12.31 8.01 13.32
N ASN A 160 -11.99 9.30 13.49
CA ASN A 160 -12.42 10.38 12.60
C ASN A 160 -11.34 10.81 11.59
N ILE A 161 -10.30 10.00 11.42
CA ILE A 161 -9.25 10.16 10.42
C ILE A 161 -9.18 8.92 9.54
N PRO A 162 -8.68 9.02 8.30
CA PRO A 162 -8.49 7.86 7.44
C PRO A 162 -7.54 6.85 8.08
N VAL A 163 -7.92 5.58 8.07
CA VAL A 163 -7.07 4.46 8.46
C VAL A 163 -6.90 3.53 7.27
N TRP A 164 -5.67 3.26 6.92
CA TRP A 164 -5.23 2.44 5.81
C TRP A 164 -4.32 1.33 6.31
N HIS A 165 -4.33 0.17 5.71
CA HIS A 165 -3.35 -0.88 5.93
C HIS A 165 -2.70 -1.22 4.59
N ASP A 166 -1.42 -0.91 4.42
CA ASP A 166 -0.79 -0.90 3.11
C ASP A 166 -0.61 -2.30 2.51
N ASP A 167 -0.30 -3.31 3.34
CA ASP A 167 -0.21 -4.70 2.88
C ASP A 167 -1.54 -5.25 2.34
N GLN A 168 -2.67 -4.68 2.79
CA GLN A 168 -3.98 -5.00 2.27
C GLN A 168 -4.34 -4.09 1.10
N LEU A 169 -4.52 -2.80 1.39
CA LEU A 169 -5.17 -1.84 0.51
C LEU A 169 -4.23 -1.33 -0.57
N GLY A 170 -2.95 -1.09 -0.24
CA GLY A 170 -1.93 -0.67 -1.21
C GLY A 170 -1.67 -1.75 -2.25
N THR A 171 -1.46 -2.98 -1.81
CA THR A 171 -1.25 -4.13 -2.70
C THR A 171 -2.47 -4.39 -3.58
N ALA A 172 -3.69 -4.37 -3.01
CA ALA A 172 -4.91 -4.55 -3.78
C ALA A 172 -5.08 -3.44 -4.84
N CYS A 173 -4.83 -2.18 -4.47
CA CYS A 173 -4.99 -1.04 -5.36
C CYS A 173 -4.04 -1.09 -6.56
N ILE A 174 -2.74 -1.33 -6.34
CA ILE A 174 -1.79 -1.43 -7.45
C ILE A 174 -2.02 -2.68 -8.30
N THR A 175 -2.47 -3.78 -7.69
CA THR A 175 -2.87 -4.98 -8.42
C THR A 175 -4.03 -4.66 -9.36
N LEU A 176 -5.09 -4.01 -8.87
CA LEU A 176 -6.22 -3.60 -9.71
C LEU A 176 -5.77 -2.65 -10.83
N ALA A 177 -4.90 -1.68 -10.54
CA ALA A 177 -4.39 -0.76 -11.57
C ALA A 177 -3.67 -1.51 -12.71
N GLY A 178 -2.81 -2.47 -12.37
CA GLY A 178 -2.14 -3.33 -13.34
C GLY A 178 -3.13 -4.20 -14.11
N LEU A 179 -4.13 -4.77 -13.45
CA LEU A 179 -5.16 -5.61 -14.10
C LEU A 179 -6.03 -4.81 -15.07
N ILE A 180 -6.38 -3.55 -14.76
CA ILE A 180 -7.14 -2.68 -15.69
C ILE A 180 -6.41 -2.55 -17.02
N ASN A 181 -5.11 -2.29 -17.02
CA ASN A 181 -4.32 -2.16 -18.24
C ASN A 181 -4.06 -3.53 -18.91
N SER A 182 -3.80 -4.56 -18.12
CA SER A 182 -3.63 -5.92 -18.65
C SER A 182 -4.87 -6.40 -19.40
N LEU A 183 -6.06 -6.16 -18.87
CA LEU A 183 -7.32 -6.51 -19.51
C LEU A 183 -7.55 -5.76 -20.82
N LYS A 184 -7.14 -4.46 -20.90
CA LYS A 184 -7.18 -3.70 -22.17
C LYS A 184 -6.29 -4.34 -23.24
N ILE A 185 -5.07 -4.78 -22.88
CA ILE A 185 -4.09 -5.39 -23.80
C ILE A 185 -4.62 -6.71 -24.35
N VAL A 186 -5.22 -7.55 -23.51
CA VAL A 186 -5.75 -8.86 -23.93
C VAL A 186 -7.17 -8.76 -24.51
N GLY A 187 -7.78 -7.57 -24.50
CA GLY A 187 -9.14 -7.34 -25.07
C GLY A 187 -10.25 -8.04 -24.28
N LYS A 188 -10.09 -8.29 -23.00
CA LYS A 188 -11.07 -8.96 -22.14
C LYS A 188 -11.75 -7.99 -21.20
N LYS A 189 -13.05 -8.16 -20.97
CA LYS A 189 -13.79 -7.39 -19.98
C LYS A 189 -13.62 -7.97 -18.59
N LYS A 190 -13.64 -7.13 -17.56
CA LYS A 190 -13.48 -7.54 -16.16
C LYS A 190 -14.60 -8.49 -15.68
N GLU A 191 -15.84 -8.29 -16.17
CA GLU A 191 -16.99 -9.12 -15.83
C GLU A 191 -16.88 -10.55 -16.41
N ASP A 192 -16.08 -10.72 -17.47
CA ASP A 192 -15.89 -11.98 -18.15
C ASP A 192 -14.64 -12.75 -17.69
N ALA A 193 -13.72 -12.05 -17.01
CA ALA A 193 -12.44 -12.60 -16.62
C ALA A 193 -12.56 -13.61 -15.47
N SER A 194 -11.96 -14.79 -15.64
CA SER A 194 -11.76 -15.77 -14.57
C SER A 194 -10.46 -15.48 -13.84
N VAL A 195 -10.54 -15.28 -12.51
CA VAL A 195 -9.43 -14.81 -11.67
C VAL A 195 -9.09 -15.85 -10.61
N VAL A 196 -7.81 -16.18 -10.50
CA VAL A 196 -7.27 -16.96 -9.39
C VAL A 196 -6.48 -16.05 -8.46
N LEU A 197 -6.83 -16.04 -7.17
CA LEU A 197 -6.02 -15.45 -6.11
C LEU A 197 -5.29 -16.58 -5.39
N PHE A 198 -4.00 -16.73 -5.67
CA PHE A 198 -3.17 -17.76 -5.08
C PHE A 198 -2.44 -17.23 -3.84
N GLY A 199 -2.73 -17.82 -2.68
CA GLY A 199 -2.48 -17.29 -1.35
C GLY A 199 -3.72 -16.58 -0.80
N SER A 200 -4.05 -16.82 0.48
CA SER A 200 -5.21 -16.23 1.16
C SER A 200 -4.78 -15.38 2.36
N GLY A 201 -3.69 -14.65 2.20
CA GLY A 201 -3.17 -13.68 3.16
C GLY A 201 -3.84 -12.30 3.06
N ALA A 202 -3.27 -11.32 3.76
CA ALA A 202 -3.79 -9.96 3.83
C ALA A 202 -4.01 -9.34 2.44
N ALA A 203 -3.02 -9.42 1.55
CA ALA A 203 -3.05 -8.85 0.21
C ALA A 203 -4.20 -9.41 -0.65
N ASN A 204 -4.26 -10.74 -0.83
CA ASN A 204 -5.25 -11.34 -1.72
C ASN A 204 -6.68 -11.31 -1.17
N ILE A 205 -6.88 -11.34 0.15
CA ILE A 205 -8.22 -11.13 0.72
C ILE A 205 -8.70 -9.69 0.42
N ALA A 206 -7.85 -8.69 0.60
CA ALA A 206 -8.19 -7.31 0.26
C ALA A 206 -8.36 -7.12 -1.26
N THR A 207 -7.53 -7.78 -2.08
CA THR A 207 -7.68 -7.79 -3.54
C THR A 207 -9.03 -8.34 -3.95
N ALA A 208 -9.52 -9.44 -3.34
CA ALA A 208 -10.84 -9.98 -3.65
C ALA A 208 -11.96 -8.97 -3.42
N TYR A 209 -11.96 -8.28 -2.26
CA TYR A 209 -12.97 -7.24 -1.97
C TYR A 209 -12.85 -6.02 -2.89
N LEU A 210 -11.62 -5.65 -3.27
CA LEU A 210 -11.44 -4.54 -4.21
C LEU A 210 -11.88 -4.91 -5.64
N LEU A 211 -11.64 -6.14 -6.08
CA LEU A 211 -12.15 -6.64 -7.37
C LEU A 211 -13.68 -6.67 -7.39
N GLU A 212 -14.33 -7.07 -6.29
CA GLU A 212 -15.79 -6.96 -6.12
C GLU A 212 -16.26 -5.52 -6.31
N ALA A 213 -15.68 -4.58 -5.57
CA ALA A 213 -16.01 -3.16 -5.69
C ALA A 213 -15.75 -2.60 -7.09
N ALA A 214 -14.74 -3.11 -7.79
CA ALA A 214 -14.44 -2.74 -9.17
C ALA A 214 -15.37 -3.40 -10.20
N GLY A 215 -16.27 -4.31 -9.80
CA GLY A 215 -17.28 -4.94 -10.65
C GLY A 215 -16.82 -6.21 -11.37
N PHE A 216 -15.83 -6.92 -10.85
CA PHE A 216 -15.52 -8.29 -11.31
C PHE A 216 -16.60 -9.26 -10.82
N ASP A 217 -16.84 -10.32 -11.59
CA ASP A 217 -17.78 -11.36 -11.21
C ASP A 217 -17.16 -12.27 -10.14
N MET A 218 -17.65 -12.16 -8.91
CA MET A 218 -17.14 -12.97 -7.79
C MET A 218 -17.35 -14.48 -7.99
N LYS A 219 -18.29 -14.90 -8.83
CA LYS A 219 -18.48 -16.32 -9.15
C LYS A 219 -17.36 -16.89 -10.02
N LYS A 220 -16.67 -16.02 -10.77
CA LYS A 220 -15.50 -16.37 -11.59
C LYS A 220 -14.17 -16.18 -10.84
N LEU A 221 -14.21 -15.73 -9.60
CA LEU A 221 -13.04 -15.57 -8.76
C LEU A 221 -12.85 -16.82 -7.90
N VAL A 222 -11.65 -17.41 -7.96
CA VAL A 222 -11.27 -18.60 -7.20
C VAL A 222 -10.09 -18.27 -6.31
N ILE A 223 -10.19 -18.58 -5.02
CA ILE A 223 -9.09 -18.40 -4.06
C ILE A 223 -8.51 -19.79 -3.74
N ALA A 224 -7.19 -19.88 -3.72
CA ALA A 224 -6.50 -21.11 -3.33
C ALA A 224 -5.37 -20.79 -2.33
N ASP A 225 -5.12 -21.69 -1.41
CA ASP A 225 -4.04 -21.57 -0.41
C ASP A 225 -3.34 -22.92 -0.16
N SER A 226 -2.50 -23.00 0.87
CA SER A 226 -1.76 -24.22 1.23
C SER A 226 -2.66 -25.44 1.55
N LYS A 227 -3.97 -25.23 1.76
CA LYS A 227 -4.96 -26.30 1.98
C LYS A 227 -5.77 -26.64 0.73
N GLY A 228 -5.41 -26.05 -0.42
CA GLY A 228 -6.13 -26.19 -1.67
C GLY A 228 -7.14 -25.07 -1.95
N VAL A 229 -8.07 -25.35 -2.86
CA VAL A 229 -9.07 -24.38 -3.30
C VAL A 229 -10.08 -24.07 -2.19
N LEU A 230 -10.30 -22.78 -1.97
CA LEU A 230 -11.27 -22.27 -0.98
C LEU A 230 -12.69 -22.45 -1.55
N ASN A 231 -13.53 -23.16 -0.82
CA ASN A 231 -14.94 -23.38 -1.15
C ASN A 231 -15.76 -23.68 0.12
N PRO A 232 -17.08 -23.61 0.06
CA PRO A 232 -17.94 -23.84 1.23
C PRO A 232 -17.88 -25.24 1.83
N ASP A 233 -17.43 -26.23 1.05
CA ASP A 233 -17.42 -27.64 1.47
C ASP A 233 -16.03 -28.06 2.00
N ARG A 234 -15.08 -27.12 2.12
CA ARG A 234 -13.75 -27.39 2.62
C ARG A 234 -13.78 -27.71 4.12
N SER A 235 -13.03 -28.71 4.55
CA SER A 235 -13.09 -29.27 5.91
C SER A 235 -12.79 -28.30 7.05
N ASP A 236 -12.12 -27.14 6.78
CA ASP A 236 -11.82 -26.12 7.79
C ASP A 236 -12.78 -24.93 7.78
N ILE A 237 -13.86 -24.99 7.00
CA ILE A 237 -14.75 -23.85 6.78
C ILE A 237 -15.42 -23.37 8.06
N ASP A 238 -15.92 -24.30 8.90
CA ASP A 238 -16.56 -23.96 10.17
C ASP A 238 -15.60 -23.25 11.13
N SER A 239 -14.35 -23.66 11.14
CA SER A 239 -13.29 -23.00 11.91
C SER A 239 -13.00 -21.60 11.39
N LEU A 240 -13.02 -21.39 10.06
CA LEU A 240 -12.75 -20.07 9.46
C LEU A 240 -13.82 -19.04 9.84
N MET A 241 -15.05 -19.44 10.09
CA MET A 241 -16.11 -18.54 10.55
C MET A 241 -15.69 -17.72 11.80
N PHE A 242 -14.92 -18.34 12.68
CA PHE A 242 -14.46 -17.74 13.95
C PHE A 242 -13.02 -17.21 13.87
N THR A 243 -12.15 -17.93 13.16
CA THR A 243 -10.71 -17.60 13.14
C THR A 243 -10.33 -16.60 12.05
N ASN A 244 -11.07 -16.56 10.94
CA ASN A 244 -10.86 -15.63 9.84
C ASN A 244 -12.18 -15.36 9.09
N PRO A 245 -13.08 -14.54 9.64
CA PRO A 245 -14.40 -14.26 9.05
C PRO A 245 -14.33 -13.67 7.64
N TRP A 246 -13.30 -12.92 7.31
CA TRP A 246 -13.10 -12.35 5.97
C TRP A 246 -12.89 -13.44 4.93
N LYS A 247 -12.02 -14.40 5.22
CA LYS A 247 -11.80 -15.57 4.36
C LYS A 247 -13.03 -16.46 4.28
N TYR A 248 -13.76 -16.63 5.37
CA TYR A 248 -15.04 -17.36 5.40
C TYR A 248 -16.06 -16.73 4.45
N ARG A 249 -16.26 -15.41 4.53
CA ARG A 249 -17.20 -14.68 3.63
C ARG A 249 -16.83 -14.88 2.17
N LEU A 250 -15.54 -14.83 1.82
CA LEU A 250 -15.07 -15.08 0.47
C LEU A 250 -15.31 -16.52 0.03
N ALA A 251 -15.15 -17.51 0.90
CA ALA A 251 -15.47 -18.90 0.60
C ALA A 251 -16.95 -19.09 0.21
N MET A 252 -17.85 -18.33 0.82
CA MET A 252 -19.29 -18.37 0.51
C MET A 252 -19.65 -17.58 -0.76
N ALA A 253 -18.89 -16.51 -1.09
CA ALA A 253 -19.23 -15.58 -2.17
C ALA A 253 -18.61 -15.94 -3.53
N THR A 254 -17.45 -16.60 -3.53
CA THR A 254 -16.63 -16.88 -4.72
C THR A 254 -16.81 -18.31 -5.26
N ASN A 255 -16.04 -18.67 -6.30
CA ASN A 255 -15.94 -20.05 -6.84
C ASN A 255 -17.32 -20.63 -7.20
N GLY A 256 -18.01 -20.00 -8.14
CA GLY A 256 -19.35 -20.41 -8.57
C GLY A 256 -19.42 -21.83 -9.13
N GLU A 257 -18.32 -22.32 -9.72
CA GLU A 257 -18.20 -23.68 -10.26
C GLU A 257 -17.90 -24.74 -9.19
N ARG A 258 -17.75 -24.36 -7.94
CA ARG A 258 -17.43 -25.26 -6.83
C ARG A 258 -16.16 -26.09 -7.05
N ILE A 259 -15.15 -25.54 -7.69
CA ILE A 259 -13.84 -26.19 -7.84
C ILE A 259 -13.31 -26.55 -6.44
N SER A 260 -12.79 -27.78 -6.29
CA SER A 260 -12.32 -28.30 -5.01
C SER A 260 -11.06 -29.14 -5.15
N GLY A 261 -10.32 -29.31 -4.06
CA GLY A 261 -9.08 -30.10 -3.98
C GLY A 261 -7.82 -29.22 -4.12
N GLU A 262 -6.81 -29.73 -4.79
CA GLU A 262 -5.50 -29.09 -4.91
C GLU A 262 -5.55 -27.73 -5.63
N SER A 263 -4.65 -26.82 -5.24
CA SER A 263 -4.58 -25.46 -5.78
C SER A 263 -4.37 -25.41 -7.30
N SER A 264 -3.67 -26.37 -7.87
CA SER A 264 -3.46 -26.53 -9.32
C SER A 264 -4.75 -26.52 -10.14
N LYS A 265 -5.84 -27.05 -9.57
CA LYS A 265 -7.14 -27.12 -10.26
C LYS A 265 -7.75 -25.74 -10.51
N ALA A 266 -7.41 -24.74 -9.70
CA ALA A 266 -7.89 -23.37 -9.88
C ALA A 266 -7.31 -22.71 -11.14
N PHE A 267 -6.12 -23.11 -11.58
CA PHE A 267 -5.43 -22.49 -12.72
C PHE A 267 -6.02 -22.91 -14.07
N LYS A 268 -6.66 -24.09 -14.14
CA LYS A 268 -7.20 -24.59 -15.39
C LYS A 268 -8.29 -23.69 -15.95
N GLY A 269 -8.04 -23.11 -17.12
CA GLY A 269 -8.98 -22.20 -17.79
C GLY A 269 -9.09 -20.83 -17.13
N ALA A 270 -8.18 -20.46 -16.23
CA ALA A 270 -8.13 -19.11 -15.66
C ALA A 270 -7.51 -18.12 -16.65
N ASP A 271 -7.98 -16.88 -16.64
CA ASP A 271 -7.44 -15.78 -17.43
C ASP A 271 -6.35 -15.02 -16.68
N ILE A 272 -6.52 -14.93 -15.37
CA ILE A 272 -5.70 -14.13 -14.48
C ILE A 272 -5.30 -14.97 -13.28
N VAL A 273 -4.03 -14.92 -12.90
CA VAL A 273 -3.58 -15.32 -11.56
C VAL A 273 -2.88 -14.16 -10.88
N VAL A 274 -3.28 -13.87 -9.64
CA VAL A 274 -2.57 -12.98 -8.73
C VAL A 274 -2.09 -13.82 -7.54
N SER A 275 -0.79 -13.93 -7.42
CA SER A 275 -0.16 -14.70 -6.35
C SER A 275 0.47 -13.77 -5.32
N ALA A 276 0.14 -13.99 -4.05
CA ALA A 276 0.78 -13.42 -2.87
C ALA A 276 0.89 -14.54 -1.81
N ALA A 277 1.59 -15.60 -2.18
CA ALA A 277 1.68 -16.84 -1.42
C ALA A 277 3.02 -16.94 -0.66
N LYS A 278 3.90 -17.82 -1.10
CA LYS A 278 5.21 -18.03 -0.48
C LYS A 278 6.30 -17.42 -1.36
N SER A 279 7.22 -16.67 -0.75
CA SER A 279 8.38 -16.09 -1.46
C SER A 279 9.41 -17.16 -1.80
N GLU A 280 9.05 -18.06 -2.73
CA GLU A 280 9.87 -19.17 -3.16
C GLU A 280 9.55 -19.51 -4.63
N PRO A 281 10.51 -19.41 -5.57
CA PRO A 281 10.33 -19.82 -6.95
C PRO A 281 9.93 -21.29 -7.05
N GLY A 282 8.99 -21.60 -7.93
CA GLY A 282 8.42 -22.95 -8.04
C GLY A 282 7.18 -23.19 -7.17
N THR A 283 6.78 -22.23 -6.33
CA THR A 283 5.48 -22.26 -5.63
C THR A 283 4.32 -22.29 -6.65
N ILE A 284 4.47 -21.60 -7.78
CA ILE A 284 3.64 -21.79 -8.97
C ILE A 284 4.45 -22.64 -9.96
N HIS A 285 3.91 -23.81 -10.33
CA HIS A 285 4.52 -24.69 -11.30
C HIS A 285 4.24 -24.23 -12.74
N ARG A 286 5.20 -24.39 -13.64
CA ARG A 286 5.07 -24.08 -15.08
C ARG A 286 3.86 -24.77 -15.71
N ASP A 287 3.62 -26.04 -15.37
CA ASP A 287 2.50 -26.82 -15.87
C ASP A 287 1.13 -26.22 -15.50
N TRP A 288 1.03 -25.50 -14.35
CA TRP A 288 -0.23 -24.84 -13.99
C TRP A 288 -0.52 -23.66 -14.90
N ILE A 289 0.50 -22.86 -15.23
CA ILE A 289 0.36 -21.73 -16.18
C ILE A 289 -0.05 -22.25 -17.56
N SER A 290 0.52 -23.37 -18.01
CA SER A 290 0.18 -23.98 -19.31
C SER A 290 -1.27 -24.43 -19.42
N THR A 291 -2.00 -24.60 -18.30
CA THR A 291 -3.43 -24.93 -18.28
C THR A 291 -4.35 -23.72 -18.30
N MET A 292 -3.81 -22.51 -18.16
CA MET A 292 -4.57 -21.28 -18.21
C MET A 292 -5.08 -20.98 -19.64
N ASN A 293 -6.00 -20.04 -19.74
CA ASN A 293 -6.49 -19.58 -21.02
C ASN A 293 -5.38 -18.91 -21.84
N LYS A 294 -5.59 -18.83 -23.16
CA LYS A 294 -4.73 -18.05 -24.05
C LYS A 294 -4.66 -16.60 -23.58
N ASP A 295 -3.51 -15.97 -23.77
CA ASP A 295 -3.22 -14.60 -23.32
C ASP A 295 -3.32 -14.42 -21.78
N ALA A 296 -2.92 -15.43 -21.02
CA ALA A 296 -2.94 -15.43 -19.57
C ALA A 296 -2.14 -14.26 -18.94
N ILE A 297 -2.67 -13.72 -17.84
CA ILE A 297 -2.07 -12.66 -17.04
C ILE A 297 -1.58 -13.27 -15.73
N VAL A 298 -0.29 -13.11 -15.41
CA VAL A 298 0.36 -13.71 -14.24
C VAL A 298 1.04 -12.63 -13.39
N PHE A 299 0.51 -12.36 -12.21
CA PHE A 299 1.12 -11.49 -11.20
C PHE A 299 1.68 -12.34 -10.07
N ALA A 300 3.00 -12.44 -9.97
CA ALA A 300 3.73 -13.17 -8.92
C ALA A 300 4.37 -12.17 -7.96
N LEU A 301 3.67 -11.83 -6.86
CA LEU A 301 3.94 -10.63 -6.06
C LEU A 301 4.77 -10.88 -4.82
N ALA A 302 5.12 -12.12 -4.48
CA ALA A 302 5.91 -12.40 -3.29
C ALA A 302 7.32 -11.81 -3.36
N ASN A 303 7.79 -11.28 -2.23
CA ASN A 303 9.10 -10.69 -2.06
C ASN A 303 9.90 -11.42 -0.97
N PRO A 304 11.23 -11.57 -1.10
CA PRO A 304 12.11 -11.04 -2.15
C PRO A 304 12.12 -11.85 -3.47
N SER A 305 11.57 -13.06 -3.50
CA SER A 305 11.54 -13.92 -4.68
C SER A 305 10.10 -14.18 -5.13
N PRO A 306 9.78 -14.03 -6.44
CA PRO A 306 8.44 -14.31 -6.95
C PRO A 306 8.15 -15.82 -6.91
N GLU A 307 6.89 -16.20 -6.89
CA GLU A 307 6.44 -17.60 -6.87
C GLU A 307 6.76 -18.37 -8.17
N ILE A 308 6.94 -17.65 -9.26
CA ILE A 308 7.46 -18.12 -10.56
C ILE A 308 8.27 -16.98 -11.19
N TRP A 309 9.40 -17.31 -11.80
CA TRP A 309 10.18 -16.30 -12.52
C TRP A 309 9.45 -15.83 -13.78
N PRO A 310 9.57 -14.52 -14.15
CA PRO A 310 8.90 -13.99 -15.35
C PRO A 310 9.22 -14.73 -16.63
N GLY A 311 10.47 -15.17 -16.82
CA GLY A 311 10.88 -15.99 -17.97
C GLY A 311 10.12 -17.32 -18.03
N ASP A 312 10.06 -18.04 -16.91
CA ASP A 312 9.37 -19.32 -16.81
C ASP A 312 7.86 -19.17 -17.05
N ALA A 313 7.25 -18.10 -16.53
CA ALA A 313 5.83 -17.83 -16.76
C ALA A 313 5.54 -17.53 -18.24
N LYS A 314 6.36 -16.68 -18.89
CA LYS A 314 6.25 -16.38 -20.34
C LYS A 314 6.45 -17.63 -21.20
N GLU A 315 7.47 -18.45 -20.94
CA GLU A 315 7.70 -19.71 -21.64
C GLU A 315 6.55 -20.73 -21.47
N SER A 316 5.81 -20.63 -20.35
CA SER A 316 4.65 -21.49 -20.06
C SER A 316 3.33 -20.97 -20.64
N GLY A 317 3.33 -19.84 -21.36
CA GLY A 317 2.16 -19.31 -22.07
C GLY A 317 1.55 -18.05 -21.48
N ALA A 318 2.12 -17.47 -20.42
CA ALA A 318 1.69 -16.18 -19.92
C ALA A 318 2.03 -15.06 -20.92
N ARG A 319 1.06 -14.22 -21.26
CA ARG A 319 1.27 -13.07 -22.13
C ARG A 319 1.78 -11.86 -21.35
N ILE A 320 1.19 -11.58 -20.19
CA ILE A 320 1.57 -10.47 -19.34
C ILE A 320 2.05 -11.02 -18.00
N VAL A 321 3.25 -10.60 -17.58
CA VAL A 321 3.82 -11.02 -16.30
C VAL A 321 4.22 -9.77 -15.51
N ALA A 322 3.86 -9.76 -14.22
CA ALA A 322 4.23 -8.72 -13.27
C ALA A 322 4.77 -9.32 -11.97
N THR A 323 5.67 -8.60 -11.31
CA THR A 323 6.23 -9.00 -10.02
C THR A 323 6.31 -7.81 -9.05
N GLY A 324 6.62 -8.07 -7.77
CA GLY A 324 6.94 -7.02 -6.80
C GLY A 324 8.34 -6.43 -6.95
N ARG A 325 9.19 -6.97 -7.82
CA ARG A 325 10.62 -6.60 -7.95
C ARG A 325 10.83 -5.48 -8.96
N SER A 326 11.78 -4.59 -8.66
CA SER A 326 12.14 -3.45 -9.52
C SER A 326 13.08 -3.79 -10.67
N ASP A 327 13.64 -5.00 -10.69
CA ASP A 327 14.58 -5.45 -11.73
C ASP A 327 13.87 -6.19 -12.88
N PHE A 328 12.54 -6.28 -12.86
CA PHE A 328 11.71 -6.80 -13.94
C PHE A 328 10.70 -5.75 -14.42
N PRO A 329 10.20 -5.84 -15.65
CA PRO A 329 9.06 -5.06 -16.13
C PRO A 329 7.83 -5.23 -15.24
N ASN A 330 6.91 -4.26 -15.28
CA ASN A 330 5.64 -4.35 -14.57
C ASN A 330 5.78 -4.52 -13.06
N GLN A 331 6.58 -3.67 -12.41
CA GLN A 331 6.72 -3.72 -10.96
C GLN A 331 5.40 -3.32 -10.26
N ILE A 332 4.74 -4.28 -9.65
CA ILE A 332 3.57 -4.04 -8.79
C ILE A 332 4.08 -3.70 -7.38
N ASN A 333 4.14 -2.41 -7.08
CA ASN A 333 4.69 -1.91 -5.82
C ASN A 333 3.79 -0.84 -5.20
N ASN A 334 3.51 -1.00 -3.90
CA ASN A 334 2.65 -0.10 -3.12
C ASN A 334 3.14 1.36 -3.12
N SER A 335 4.44 1.61 -3.36
CA SER A 335 5.01 2.96 -3.48
C SER A 335 4.39 3.81 -4.60
N LEU A 336 3.73 3.18 -5.58
CA LEU A 336 2.95 3.88 -6.60
C LEU A 336 1.59 4.36 -6.08
N VAL A 337 1.15 3.89 -4.91
CA VAL A 337 -0.20 4.12 -4.37
C VAL A 337 -0.19 5.04 -3.17
N PHE A 338 0.42 4.59 -2.05
CA PHE A 338 0.21 5.23 -0.75
C PHE A 338 0.65 6.70 -0.70
N PRO A 339 1.73 7.18 -1.37
CA PRO A 339 2.10 8.59 -1.27
C PRO A 339 1.02 9.53 -1.82
N GLY A 340 0.45 9.19 -2.99
CA GLY A 340 -0.60 9.97 -3.63
C GLY A 340 -1.95 9.84 -2.92
N VAL A 341 -2.33 8.63 -2.49
CA VAL A 341 -3.56 8.41 -1.72
C VAL A 341 -3.55 9.23 -0.43
N PHE A 342 -2.46 9.17 0.34
CA PHE A 342 -2.36 9.92 1.59
C PHE A 342 -2.28 11.42 1.36
N ARG A 343 -1.59 11.90 0.32
CA ARG A 343 -1.66 13.32 -0.05
C ARG A 343 -3.11 13.74 -0.31
N GLY A 344 -3.87 12.96 -1.05
CA GLY A 344 -5.27 13.26 -1.37
C GLY A 344 -6.18 13.27 -0.14
N VAL A 345 -6.11 12.27 0.74
CA VAL A 345 -6.95 12.21 1.95
C VAL A 345 -6.60 13.31 2.94
N LEU A 346 -5.32 13.71 3.03
CA LEU A 346 -4.88 14.83 3.86
C LEU A 346 -5.35 16.18 3.29
N ASP A 347 -5.25 16.40 1.98
CA ASP A 347 -5.69 17.64 1.33
C ASP A 347 -7.20 17.85 1.45
N ALA A 348 -7.98 16.78 1.32
CA ALA A 348 -9.41 16.78 1.57
C ALA A 348 -9.78 16.81 3.06
N ARG A 349 -8.82 16.60 3.97
CA ARG A 349 -9.07 16.35 5.40
C ARG A 349 -10.15 15.29 5.56
N ALA A 350 -10.00 14.18 4.87
CA ALA A 350 -10.99 13.11 4.82
C ALA A 350 -11.20 12.49 6.21
N ARG A 351 -12.39 11.95 6.45
CA ARG A 351 -12.70 11.18 7.67
C ARG A 351 -12.41 9.70 7.51
N LYS A 352 -12.51 9.20 6.29
CA LYS A 352 -12.30 7.78 5.98
C LYS A 352 -11.92 7.57 4.51
N VAL A 353 -11.50 6.36 4.20
CA VAL A 353 -11.25 5.83 2.86
C VAL A 353 -11.96 4.48 2.74
N ASP A 354 -12.61 4.22 1.62
CA ASP A 354 -13.31 2.97 1.32
C ASP A 354 -12.85 2.36 -0.02
N PHE A 355 -13.38 1.20 -0.38
CA PHE A 355 -13.02 0.51 -1.62
C PHE A 355 -13.36 1.31 -2.88
N ASP A 356 -14.42 2.14 -2.90
CA ASP A 356 -14.72 2.94 -4.09
C ASP A 356 -13.68 4.04 -4.33
N ILE A 357 -13.15 4.65 -3.24
CA ILE A 357 -12.02 5.58 -3.34
C ILE A 357 -10.78 4.85 -3.86
N MET A 358 -10.58 3.59 -3.46
CA MET A 358 -9.46 2.78 -3.93
C MET A 358 -9.62 2.39 -5.40
N VAL A 359 -10.83 2.10 -5.87
CA VAL A 359 -11.11 1.90 -7.31
C VAL A 359 -10.74 3.18 -8.08
N THR A 360 -11.17 4.36 -7.60
CA THR A 360 -10.77 5.65 -8.17
C THR A 360 -9.25 5.82 -8.22
N ALA A 361 -8.55 5.42 -7.16
CA ALA A 361 -7.09 5.46 -7.12
C ALA A 361 -6.45 4.54 -8.17
N ALA A 362 -6.91 3.29 -8.26
CA ALA A 362 -6.42 2.33 -9.25
C ALA A 362 -6.68 2.78 -10.69
N GLU A 363 -7.85 3.36 -10.97
CA GLU A 363 -8.20 3.95 -12.27
C GLU A 363 -7.32 5.16 -12.60
N SER A 364 -7.00 6.00 -11.62
CA SER A 364 -6.07 7.13 -11.79
C SER A 364 -4.67 6.64 -12.15
N ILE A 365 -4.16 5.62 -11.45
CA ILE A 365 -2.84 5.04 -11.71
C ILE A 365 -2.80 4.39 -13.10
N SER A 366 -3.77 3.54 -13.42
CA SER A 366 -3.83 2.87 -14.73
C SER A 366 -3.99 3.87 -15.89
N GLY A 367 -4.77 4.92 -15.68
CA GLY A 367 -5.02 5.97 -16.66
C GLY A 367 -3.81 6.85 -16.98
N ARG A 368 -2.76 6.79 -16.18
CA ARG A 368 -1.48 7.47 -16.43
C ARG A 368 -0.78 6.92 -17.68
N ILE A 369 -0.95 5.63 -17.96
CA ILE A 369 -0.42 5.00 -19.18
C ILE A 369 -1.51 5.06 -20.26
N LYS A 370 -1.28 5.86 -21.30
CA LYS A 370 -2.26 6.03 -22.37
C LYS A 370 -2.31 4.84 -23.33
N GLU A 371 -1.15 4.27 -23.62
CA GLU A 371 -0.99 3.13 -24.52
C GLU A 371 -0.21 2.03 -23.77
N PRO A 372 -0.89 1.22 -22.95
CA PRO A 372 -0.22 0.15 -22.22
C PRO A 372 0.19 -0.98 -23.16
N ASP A 373 1.36 -1.57 -22.90
CA ASP A 373 1.86 -2.77 -23.55
C ASP A 373 2.23 -3.86 -22.54
N GLU A 374 2.68 -5.01 -23.02
CA GLU A 374 2.93 -6.19 -22.19
C GLU A 374 3.99 -5.99 -21.09
N ASP A 375 4.88 -5.03 -21.26
CA ASP A 375 5.96 -4.70 -20.32
C ASP A 375 5.74 -3.36 -19.58
N HIS A 376 4.63 -2.63 -19.87
CA HIS A 376 4.29 -1.33 -19.28
C HIS A 376 2.80 -1.25 -18.91
N ILE A 377 2.36 -1.97 -17.87
CA ILE A 377 0.98 -1.96 -17.37
C ILE A 377 0.76 -1.01 -16.19
N VAL A 378 1.82 -0.57 -15.53
CA VAL A 378 1.81 0.41 -14.42
C VAL A 378 2.90 1.45 -14.64
N PRO A 379 2.73 2.71 -14.17
CA PRO A 379 3.76 3.73 -14.30
C PRO A 379 5.02 3.41 -13.51
N SER A 380 6.13 4.05 -13.86
CA SER A 380 7.36 3.97 -13.07
C SER A 380 7.26 4.85 -11.81
N MET A 381 7.97 4.46 -10.76
CA MET A 381 8.14 5.25 -9.54
C MET A 381 8.81 6.61 -9.79
N ASP A 382 9.56 6.74 -10.89
CA ASP A 382 10.22 7.98 -11.32
C ASP A 382 9.25 9.00 -11.91
N ASP A 383 8.05 8.58 -12.30
CA ASP A 383 7.01 9.48 -12.79
C ASP A 383 6.35 10.25 -11.64
N TRP A 384 7.03 11.27 -11.16
CA TRP A 384 6.56 12.03 -10.00
C TRP A 384 5.22 12.76 -10.25
N HIS A 385 4.81 13.00 -11.50
CA HIS A 385 3.50 13.57 -11.84
C HIS A 385 2.33 12.64 -11.50
N LEU A 386 2.59 11.33 -11.36
CA LEU A 386 1.60 10.37 -10.89
C LEU A 386 1.00 10.80 -9.54
N TYR A 387 1.83 11.22 -8.60
CA TYR A 387 1.40 11.43 -7.21
C TYR A 387 0.44 12.60 -7.02
N PRO A 388 0.64 13.80 -7.61
CA PRO A 388 -0.35 14.87 -7.53
C PRO A 388 -1.63 14.56 -8.30
N GLU A 389 -1.57 13.86 -9.44
CA GLU A 389 -2.75 13.43 -10.19
C GLU A 389 -3.59 12.44 -9.37
N LEU A 390 -2.94 11.44 -8.77
CA LEU A 390 -3.57 10.47 -7.88
C LEU A 390 -4.17 11.15 -6.64
N ALA A 391 -3.43 12.05 -6.01
CA ALA A 391 -3.91 12.82 -4.86
C ALA A 391 -5.16 13.63 -5.19
N SER A 392 -5.17 14.31 -6.32
CA SER A 392 -6.32 15.07 -6.82
C SER A 392 -7.55 14.19 -7.03
N ALA A 393 -7.38 13.02 -7.65
CA ALA A 393 -8.47 12.07 -7.89
C ALA A 393 -9.06 11.56 -6.58
N VAL A 394 -8.21 11.15 -5.63
CA VAL A 394 -8.61 10.65 -4.30
C VAL A 394 -9.29 11.76 -3.49
N ALA A 395 -8.71 12.98 -3.43
CA ALA A 395 -9.28 14.09 -2.69
C ALA A 395 -10.68 14.45 -3.20
N TYR A 396 -10.84 14.53 -4.53
CA TYR A 396 -12.13 14.83 -5.15
C TYR A 396 -13.15 13.70 -4.93
N SER A 397 -12.72 12.44 -4.96
CA SER A 397 -13.58 11.30 -4.61
C SER A 397 -14.04 11.37 -3.15
N CYS A 398 -13.20 11.81 -2.21
CA CYS A 398 -13.62 12.06 -0.83
C CYS A 398 -14.68 13.16 -0.72
N VAL A 399 -14.60 14.21 -1.55
CA VAL A 399 -15.62 15.26 -1.59
C VAL A 399 -16.94 14.71 -2.11
N THR A 400 -16.95 14.02 -3.23
CA THR A 400 -18.17 13.47 -3.85
C THR A 400 -18.89 12.46 -2.97
N LYS A 401 -18.15 11.74 -2.12
CA LYS A 401 -18.68 10.79 -1.14
C LYS A 401 -19.09 11.44 0.21
N GLY A 402 -18.87 12.73 0.40
CA GLY A 402 -19.17 13.41 1.66
C GLY A 402 -18.21 13.06 2.81
N TYR A 403 -17.02 12.54 2.51
CA TYR A 403 -16.02 12.17 3.53
C TYR A 403 -15.06 13.32 3.84
N ALA A 404 -14.99 14.32 2.97
CA ALA A 404 -14.09 15.47 3.12
C ALA A 404 -14.59 16.50 4.13
N ARG A 405 -13.67 17.08 4.91
CA ARG A 405 -13.90 18.30 5.70
C ARG A 405 -13.57 19.56 4.89
N ARG A 406 -12.74 19.42 3.85
CA ARG A 406 -12.40 20.48 2.91
C ARG A 406 -12.90 20.11 1.54
N SER A 407 -13.67 21.02 0.89
CA SER A 407 -14.25 20.81 -0.43
C SER A 407 -13.63 21.79 -1.43
N GLU A 408 -13.01 21.24 -2.47
CA GLU A 408 -12.39 21.97 -3.57
C GLU A 408 -12.69 21.27 -4.89
N SER A 409 -12.46 21.94 -6.01
CA SER A 409 -12.49 21.29 -7.33
C SER A 409 -11.31 20.33 -7.51
N LYS A 410 -11.46 19.35 -8.41
CA LYS A 410 -10.38 18.43 -8.74
C LYS A 410 -9.10 19.15 -9.18
N ASN A 411 -9.23 20.20 -10.01
CA ASN A 411 -8.08 20.99 -10.47
C ASN A 411 -7.41 21.75 -9.32
N LYS A 412 -8.19 22.25 -8.35
CA LYS A 412 -7.59 22.92 -7.19
C LYS A 412 -6.85 21.95 -6.29
N PHE A 413 -7.34 20.71 -6.10
CA PHE A 413 -6.58 19.67 -5.41
C PHE A 413 -5.31 19.28 -6.16
N LEU A 414 -5.34 19.26 -7.50
CA LEU A 414 -4.13 19.00 -8.30
C LEU A 414 -3.07 20.08 -8.06
N GLU A 415 -3.47 21.36 -8.11
CA GLU A 415 -2.59 22.50 -7.81
C GLU A 415 -1.98 22.38 -6.40
N ILE A 416 -2.81 22.16 -5.38
CA ILE A 416 -2.37 22.02 -3.98
C ILE A 416 -1.37 20.88 -3.84
N ALA A 417 -1.68 19.69 -4.36
CA ALA A 417 -0.80 18.53 -4.24
C ALA A 417 0.53 18.75 -5.00
N THR A 418 0.48 19.37 -6.17
CA THR A 418 1.67 19.72 -6.97
C THR A 418 2.57 20.67 -6.19
N ASP A 419 2.02 21.77 -5.67
CA ASP A 419 2.77 22.78 -4.93
C ASP A 419 3.48 22.17 -3.69
N ILE A 420 2.76 21.35 -2.92
CA ILE A 420 3.32 20.72 -1.71
C ILE A 420 4.44 19.75 -2.08
N ILE A 421 4.25 18.90 -3.10
CA ILE A 421 5.25 17.93 -3.51
C ILE A 421 6.48 18.64 -4.08
N GLU A 422 6.29 19.67 -4.91
CA GLU A 422 7.40 20.47 -5.46
C GLU A 422 8.19 21.22 -4.38
N GLU A 423 7.48 21.88 -3.42
CA GLU A 423 8.13 22.54 -2.29
C GLU A 423 9.02 21.58 -1.51
N ASN A 424 8.49 20.39 -1.22
CA ASN A 424 9.24 19.37 -0.50
C ASN A 424 10.47 18.87 -1.29
N ARG A 425 10.34 18.68 -2.61
CA ARG A 425 11.47 18.29 -3.48
C ARG A 425 12.54 19.38 -3.55
N LYS A 426 12.13 20.65 -3.64
CA LYS A 426 13.04 21.80 -3.62
C LYS A 426 13.81 21.87 -2.28
N ALA A 427 13.12 21.66 -1.16
CA ALA A 427 13.76 21.63 0.15
C ALA A 427 14.78 20.48 0.27
N TYR A 428 14.42 19.28 -0.21
CA TYR A 428 15.33 18.13 -0.24
C TYR A 428 16.58 18.40 -1.10
N ALA A 429 16.42 18.96 -2.30
CA ALA A 429 17.52 19.34 -3.18
C ALA A 429 18.46 20.36 -2.51
N ALA A 430 17.91 21.39 -1.86
CA ALA A 430 18.69 22.38 -1.13
C ALA A 430 19.53 21.76 0.02
N LEU A 431 19.00 20.75 0.70
CA LEU A 431 19.73 20.02 1.74
C LEU A 431 20.89 19.18 1.18
N LEU A 432 20.70 18.60 -0.01
CA LEU A 432 21.77 17.90 -0.73
C LEU A 432 22.85 18.87 -1.19
N ASP A 433 22.47 19.96 -1.87
CA ASP A 433 23.38 20.97 -2.44
C ASP A 433 24.20 21.65 -1.36
N SER A 434 23.63 21.89 -0.19
CA SER A 434 24.33 22.48 0.96
C SER A 434 25.26 21.49 1.70
N GLY A 435 25.25 20.19 1.33
CA GLY A 435 25.95 19.15 2.07
C GLY A 435 25.35 18.81 3.44
N SER A 436 24.17 19.35 3.76
CA SER A 436 23.44 19.01 5.00
C SER A 436 22.96 17.57 5.01
N ILE A 437 22.69 16.99 3.85
CA ILE A 437 22.64 15.55 3.62
C ILE A 437 23.99 15.14 3.04
N LYS A 438 24.69 14.28 3.75
CA LYS A 438 26.01 13.80 3.30
C LYS A 438 25.89 12.93 2.05
N PRO A 439 26.88 12.93 1.16
CA PRO A 439 26.89 12.00 0.03
C PRO A 439 26.93 10.53 0.52
N THR A 440 26.44 9.64 -0.31
CA THR A 440 26.47 8.20 -0.04
C THR A 440 27.93 7.74 0.07
N PRO A 441 28.33 7.01 1.13
CA PRO A 441 29.66 6.46 1.23
C PRO A 441 29.89 5.43 0.12
N GLU A 442 31.15 5.22 -0.27
CA GLU A 442 31.51 4.16 -1.22
C GLU A 442 30.95 2.81 -0.76
N ALA A 443 30.37 2.03 -1.67
CA ALA A 443 29.66 0.78 -1.41
C ALA A 443 30.61 -0.37 -0.96
#